data_7db65e9cc76abe3c8be09c568c3b4a90
#
_entry.id   7db65e9cc76abe3c8be09c568c3b4a90
#
_cell.length_a   1.000
_cell.length_b   1.000
_cell.length_c   1.000
_cell.angle_alpha   90.00
_cell.angle_beta   90.00
_cell.angle_gamma   90.00
#
_symmetry.space_group_name_H-M   'P 1'
#
loop_
_entity.id
_entity.type
_entity.pdbx_description
1 polymer ?
#
loop_
_entity_poly.entity_id
_entity_poly.type
_entity_poly.pdbx_seq_one_letter_code
_entity_poly.pdbx_strand_id
1 'polypeptide(L)'
;MKKIMELLQNMKAKNEKKDNKGFSLVELIIVIAIMAILVGIVGTQVIPYIDKSRHAKDVQVLSGLCTDAMTAYSSNAANLDPDATYTIVISNSGDIATPAGTNGDKLKASFQELNGVKNTTDLKLESKAGKKVNKITITCKNADPMISVKAATAGASGAADTNQFDEITSK
;
A
#
# COMPACT_ATOMS: atom_id res chain seq x y z
N MET A 1 -52.26 -54.13 17.31
CA MET A 1 -52.57 -52.68 17.11
C MET A 1 -52.14 -51.79 18.30
N LYS A 2 -52.28 -52.18 19.58
CA LYS A 2 -51.87 -51.38 20.73
C LYS A 2 -50.36 -50.96 20.74
N LYS A 3 -49.45 -51.86 20.41
CA LYS A 3 -47.97 -51.55 20.38
C LYS A 3 -47.55 -50.48 19.36
N ILE A 4 -48.23 -50.37 18.25
CA ILE A 4 -47.94 -49.40 17.21
C ILE A 4 -48.42 -48.01 17.69
N MET A 5 -49.54 -47.95 18.40
CA MET A 5 -50.05 -46.70 18.96
C MET A 5 -49.18 -46.13 20.08
N GLU A 6 -48.65 -47.01 20.93
CA GLU A 6 -47.66 -46.62 21.99
C GLU A 6 -46.34 -46.11 21.38
N LEU A 7 -45.85 -46.75 20.31
CA LEU A 7 -44.65 -46.28 19.59
C LEU A 7 -44.84 -44.92 18.96
N LEU A 8 -46.00 -44.68 18.35
CA LEU A 8 -46.36 -43.39 17.75
C LEU A 8 -46.52 -42.28 18.83
N GLN A 9 -47.12 -42.62 19.99
CA GLN A 9 -47.22 -41.66 21.09
C GLN A 9 -45.87 -41.35 21.70
N ASN A 10 -44.97 -42.34 21.87
CA ASN A 10 -43.61 -42.11 22.37
C ASN A 10 -42.75 -41.30 21.36
N MET A 11 -42.94 -41.48 20.06
CA MET A 11 -42.25 -40.70 19.04
C MET A 11 -42.75 -39.24 19.04
N LYS A 12 -44.05 -39.02 19.24
CA LYS A 12 -44.65 -37.68 19.32
C LYS A 12 -44.19 -36.95 20.57
N ALA A 13 -44.17 -37.61 21.72
CA ALA A 13 -43.66 -37.05 22.99
C ALA A 13 -42.15 -36.76 22.94
N LYS A 14 -41.35 -37.48 22.15
CA LYS A 14 -39.93 -37.27 21.94
C LYS A 14 -39.65 -36.07 21.00
N ASN A 15 -40.56 -35.80 20.06
CA ASN A 15 -40.45 -34.64 19.17
C ASN A 15 -40.90 -33.32 19.85
N GLU A 16 -41.83 -33.39 20.79
CA GLU A 16 -42.26 -32.23 21.58
C GLU A 16 -41.22 -31.75 22.61
N LYS A 17 -40.25 -32.63 22.98
CA LYS A 17 -39.12 -32.31 23.85
C LYS A 17 -37.87 -31.75 23.16
N LYS A 18 -37.87 -31.58 21.86
CA LYS A 18 -36.91 -30.72 21.20
C LYS A 18 -37.31 -29.29 21.52
N ASP A 19 -36.76 -28.78 22.61
CA ASP A 19 -36.74 -27.36 22.90
C ASP A 19 -36.24 -26.63 21.65
N ASN A 20 -37.15 -26.20 20.79
CA ASN A 20 -36.91 -25.14 19.86
C ASN A 20 -36.76 -23.87 20.70
N LYS A 21 -35.58 -23.73 21.33
CA LYS A 21 -35.15 -22.44 21.87
C LYS A 21 -34.98 -21.51 20.67
N GLY A 22 -36.11 -21.03 20.13
CA GLY A 22 -36.13 -19.92 19.20
C GLY A 22 -35.49 -18.72 19.91
N PHE A 23 -34.68 -17.98 19.18
CA PHE A 23 -34.14 -16.71 19.67
C PHE A 23 -35.29 -15.82 20.16
N SER A 24 -35.13 -15.28 21.37
CA SER A 24 -36.06 -14.28 21.88
C SER A 24 -35.98 -13.03 20.99
N LEU A 25 -37.12 -12.40 20.71
CA LEU A 25 -37.18 -11.14 19.99
C LEU A 25 -36.26 -10.09 20.64
N VAL A 26 -36.18 -10.10 21.98
CA VAL A 26 -35.30 -9.20 22.74
C VAL A 26 -33.81 -9.49 22.47
N GLU A 27 -33.38 -10.74 22.41
CA GLU A 27 -32.00 -11.11 22.08
C GLU A 27 -31.63 -10.62 20.67
N LEU A 28 -32.54 -10.75 19.70
CA LEU A 28 -32.31 -10.26 18.36
C LEU A 28 -32.14 -8.74 18.33
N ILE A 29 -33.01 -7.99 19.02
CA ILE A 29 -32.93 -6.53 19.11
C ILE A 29 -31.62 -6.06 19.74
N ILE A 30 -31.18 -6.72 20.83
CA ILE A 30 -29.92 -6.39 21.50
C ILE A 30 -28.73 -6.62 20.55
N VAL A 31 -28.72 -7.73 19.81
CA VAL A 31 -27.64 -8.05 18.86
C VAL A 31 -27.55 -7.02 17.75
N ILE A 32 -28.67 -6.64 17.11
CA ILE A 32 -28.66 -5.63 16.06
C ILE A 32 -28.28 -4.24 16.59
N ALA A 33 -28.66 -3.89 17.81
CA ALA A 33 -28.25 -2.63 18.46
C ALA A 33 -26.74 -2.57 18.67
N ILE A 34 -26.14 -3.67 19.20
CA ILE A 34 -24.68 -3.76 19.39
C ILE A 34 -23.97 -3.71 18.03
N MET A 35 -24.46 -4.44 17.01
CA MET A 35 -23.90 -4.40 15.67
C MET A 35 -23.92 -3.00 15.06
N ALA A 36 -25.02 -2.26 15.23
CA ALA A 36 -25.13 -0.88 14.73
C ALA A 36 -24.07 0.04 15.35
N ILE A 37 -23.83 -0.08 16.66
CA ILE A 37 -22.77 0.68 17.36
C ILE A 37 -21.39 0.30 16.84
N LEU A 38 -21.10 -1.01 16.72
CA LEU A 38 -19.81 -1.49 16.23
C LEU A 38 -19.52 -1.03 14.79
N VAL A 39 -20.50 -1.14 13.89
CA VAL A 39 -20.39 -0.65 12.50
C VAL A 39 -20.13 0.86 12.46
N GLY A 40 -20.78 1.63 13.33
CA GLY A 40 -20.54 3.08 13.46
C GLY A 40 -19.10 3.39 13.85
N ILE A 41 -18.54 2.70 14.85
CA ILE A 41 -17.15 2.87 15.28
C ILE A 41 -16.15 2.46 14.18
N VAL A 42 -16.39 1.32 13.52
CA VAL A 42 -15.52 0.85 12.42
C VAL A 42 -15.50 1.88 11.27
N GLY A 43 -16.66 2.40 10.88
CA GLY A 43 -16.76 3.37 9.78
C GLY A 43 -16.02 4.67 10.04
N THR A 44 -16.02 5.15 11.28
CA THR A 44 -15.47 6.47 11.63
C THR A 44 -14.02 6.44 12.11
N GLN A 45 -13.60 5.37 12.76
CA GLN A 45 -12.28 5.29 13.40
C GLN A 45 -11.34 4.29 12.75
N VAL A 46 -11.81 3.09 12.44
CA VAL A 46 -10.92 2.01 11.95
C VAL A 46 -10.46 2.28 10.52
N ILE A 47 -11.36 2.73 9.64
CA ILE A 47 -11.01 2.98 8.23
C ILE A 47 -9.91 4.05 8.08
N PRO A 48 -9.97 5.22 8.75
CA PRO A 48 -8.88 6.20 8.69
C PRO A 48 -7.56 5.66 9.26
N TYR A 49 -7.62 4.80 10.28
CA TYR A 49 -6.43 4.19 10.88
C TYR A 49 -5.74 3.20 9.92
N ILE A 50 -6.53 2.42 9.18
CA ILE A 50 -6.01 1.53 8.14
C ILE A 50 -5.27 2.32 7.04
N ASP A 51 -5.83 3.46 6.61
CA ASP A 51 -5.17 4.29 5.59
C ASP A 51 -3.84 4.89 6.10
N LYS A 52 -3.78 5.33 7.37
CA LYS A 52 -2.52 5.76 8.00
C LYS A 52 -1.48 4.64 8.04
N SER A 53 -1.90 3.41 8.35
CA SER A 53 -1.01 2.24 8.35
C SER A 53 -0.46 1.94 6.95
N ARG A 54 -1.32 2.01 5.93
CA ARG A 54 -0.92 1.85 4.53
C ARG A 54 0.04 2.96 4.09
N HIS A 55 -0.24 4.20 4.50
CA HIS A 55 0.65 5.33 4.21
C HIS A 55 2.05 5.12 4.80
N ALA A 56 2.15 4.67 6.05
CA ALA A 56 3.44 4.35 6.68
C ALA A 56 4.19 3.24 5.92
N LYS A 57 3.47 2.21 5.45
CA LYS A 57 4.05 1.16 4.60
C LYS A 57 4.56 1.71 3.26
N ASP A 58 3.78 2.58 2.61
CA ASP A 58 4.19 3.20 1.35
C ASP A 58 5.45 4.05 1.54
N VAL A 59 5.55 4.82 2.64
CA VAL A 59 6.76 5.57 3.00
C VAL A 59 7.96 4.63 3.17
N GLN A 60 7.77 3.47 3.75
CA GLN A 60 8.83 2.47 3.89
C GLN A 60 9.31 1.95 2.52
N VAL A 61 8.39 1.70 1.59
CA VAL A 61 8.73 1.31 0.21
C VAL A 61 9.55 2.40 -0.48
N LEU A 62 9.12 3.66 -0.38
CA LEU A 62 9.84 4.80 -0.96
C LEU A 62 11.21 5.00 -0.30
N SER A 63 11.33 4.75 1.00
CA SER A 63 12.62 4.77 1.72
C SER A 63 13.55 3.67 1.24
N GLY A 64 13.01 2.51 0.87
CA GLY A 64 13.76 1.43 0.21
C GLY A 64 14.38 1.91 -1.10
N LEU A 65 13.62 2.60 -1.95
CA LEU A 65 14.15 3.17 -3.20
C LEU A 65 15.27 4.18 -2.96
N CYS A 66 15.19 4.96 -1.88
CA CYS A 66 16.27 5.88 -1.49
C CYS A 66 17.56 5.12 -1.16
N THR A 67 17.46 4.01 -0.43
CA THR A 67 18.60 3.15 -0.08
C THR A 67 19.18 2.45 -1.32
N ASP A 68 18.33 1.94 -2.21
CA ASP A 68 18.76 1.30 -3.45
C ASP A 68 19.46 2.30 -4.38
N ALA A 69 18.91 3.51 -4.49
CA ALA A 69 19.52 4.60 -5.25
C ALA A 69 20.88 5.03 -4.67
N MET A 70 21.00 5.09 -3.35
CA MET A 70 22.27 5.37 -2.67
C MET A 70 23.31 4.28 -2.95
N THR A 71 22.91 3.03 -2.91
CA THR A 71 23.78 1.88 -3.22
C THR A 71 24.22 1.91 -4.69
N ALA A 72 23.28 2.15 -5.61
CA ALA A 72 23.58 2.27 -7.03
C ALA A 72 24.50 3.46 -7.33
N TYR A 73 24.26 4.61 -6.71
CA TYR A 73 25.09 5.80 -6.87
C TYR A 73 26.51 5.58 -6.35
N SER A 74 26.64 5.01 -5.16
CA SER A 74 27.94 4.73 -4.54
C SER A 74 28.75 3.69 -5.32
N SER A 75 28.09 2.64 -5.83
CA SER A 75 28.77 1.60 -6.63
C SER A 75 29.27 2.11 -7.99
N ASN A 76 28.67 3.17 -8.50
CA ASN A 76 29.06 3.80 -9.76
C ASN A 76 29.88 5.08 -9.59
N ALA A 77 30.21 5.47 -8.37
CA ALA A 77 30.84 6.77 -8.06
C ALA A 77 32.11 7.06 -8.87
N ALA A 78 32.92 6.04 -9.17
CA ALA A 78 34.11 6.17 -9.99
C ALA A 78 33.85 6.53 -11.47
N ASN A 79 32.61 6.32 -11.94
CA ASN A 79 32.21 6.59 -13.33
C ASN A 79 31.30 7.83 -13.42
N LEU A 80 30.82 8.35 -12.30
CA LEU A 80 29.93 9.49 -12.27
C LEU A 80 30.71 10.80 -12.12
N ASP A 81 30.21 11.86 -12.72
CA ASP A 81 30.75 13.20 -12.53
C ASP A 81 30.31 13.70 -11.14
N PRO A 82 31.26 14.04 -10.23
CA PRO A 82 30.95 14.49 -8.89
C PRO A 82 30.19 15.82 -8.85
N ASP A 83 30.29 16.65 -9.87
CA ASP A 83 29.61 17.95 -9.95
C ASP A 83 28.25 17.83 -10.66
N ALA A 84 27.92 16.67 -11.22
CA ALA A 84 26.65 16.46 -11.91
C ALA A 84 25.54 16.00 -10.97
N THR A 85 24.32 16.41 -11.28
CA THR A 85 23.10 15.88 -10.66
C THR A 85 22.46 14.85 -11.59
N TYR A 86 22.28 13.65 -11.10
CA TYR A 86 21.61 12.56 -11.83
C TYR A 86 20.18 12.42 -11.32
N THR A 87 19.24 12.23 -12.24
CA THR A 87 17.82 12.11 -11.89
C THR A 87 17.27 10.82 -12.49
N ILE A 88 16.77 9.91 -11.67
CA ILE A 88 16.06 8.71 -12.10
C ILE A 88 14.57 9.00 -11.98
N VAL A 89 13.84 8.90 -13.10
CA VAL A 89 12.38 9.10 -13.11
C VAL A 89 11.70 7.78 -13.41
N ILE A 90 10.83 7.34 -12.51
CA ILE A 90 9.97 6.17 -12.66
C ILE A 90 8.55 6.68 -12.94
N SER A 91 7.96 6.28 -14.06
CA SER A 91 6.61 6.69 -14.45
C SER A 91 5.71 5.49 -14.74
N ASN A 92 4.41 5.75 -14.89
CA ASN A 92 3.45 4.70 -15.28
C ASN A 92 3.66 4.17 -16.70
N SER A 93 4.36 4.91 -17.56
CA SER A 93 4.68 4.48 -18.92
C SER A 93 5.76 3.40 -19.02
N GLY A 94 6.34 3.00 -17.88
CA GLY A 94 7.29 1.89 -17.81
C GLY A 94 8.72 2.23 -18.19
N ASP A 95 9.01 3.46 -18.58
CA ASP A 95 10.38 3.90 -18.89
C ASP A 95 11.01 4.62 -17.71
N ILE A 96 12.11 4.07 -17.22
CA ILE A 96 12.98 4.80 -16.29
C ILE A 96 13.87 5.72 -17.14
N ALA A 97 13.66 7.02 -17.00
CA ALA A 97 14.49 8.03 -17.64
C ALA A 97 15.64 8.45 -16.73
N THR A 98 16.83 8.57 -17.30
CA THR A 98 18.00 9.22 -16.66
C THR A 98 18.53 10.30 -17.62
N PRO A 99 19.34 11.26 -17.16
CA PRO A 99 20.06 12.12 -18.08
C PRO A 99 20.81 11.28 -19.10
N ALA A 100 20.67 11.62 -20.37
CA ALA A 100 21.31 10.88 -21.46
C ALA A 100 22.85 10.89 -21.31
N GLY A 101 23.43 9.71 -21.41
CA GLY A 101 24.88 9.51 -21.35
C GLY A 101 25.28 8.19 -20.71
N THR A 102 26.44 7.67 -21.05
CA THR A 102 26.97 6.36 -20.63
C THR A 102 26.95 6.17 -19.10
N ASN A 103 27.15 7.24 -18.34
CA ASN A 103 27.22 7.18 -16.87
C ASN A 103 25.81 7.13 -16.22
N GLY A 104 24.86 7.89 -16.75
CA GLY A 104 23.46 7.83 -16.34
C GLY A 104 22.85 6.45 -16.62
N ASP A 105 23.20 5.84 -17.77
CA ASP A 105 22.72 4.50 -18.13
C ASP A 105 23.24 3.41 -17.19
N LYS A 106 24.51 3.50 -16.75
CA LYS A 106 25.08 2.59 -15.75
C LYS A 106 24.40 2.72 -14.40
N LEU A 107 24.16 3.96 -13.94
CA LEU A 107 23.43 4.23 -12.70
C LEU A 107 22.02 3.64 -12.76
N LYS A 108 21.30 3.85 -13.86
CA LYS A 108 19.98 3.28 -14.10
C LYS A 108 20.02 1.75 -14.06
N ALA A 109 20.95 1.12 -14.76
CA ALA A 109 21.09 -0.34 -14.81
C ALA A 109 21.32 -0.91 -13.40
N SER A 110 22.26 -0.35 -12.66
CA SER A 110 22.53 -0.78 -11.27
C SER A 110 21.32 -0.58 -10.36
N PHE A 111 20.61 0.52 -10.48
CA PHE A 111 19.39 0.75 -9.71
C PHE A 111 18.30 -0.26 -10.05
N GLN A 112 18.08 -0.56 -11.32
CA GLN A 112 17.08 -1.56 -11.75
C GLN A 112 17.44 -2.99 -11.31
N GLU A 113 18.73 -3.31 -11.30
CA GLU A 113 19.22 -4.61 -10.84
C GLU A 113 18.94 -4.84 -9.35
N LEU A 114 19.07 -3.79 -8.53
CA LEU A 114 18.84 -3.87 -7.08
C LEU A 114 17.36 -4.06 -6.72
N ASN A 115 16.42 -3.38 -7.41
CA ASN A 115 15.02 -3.36 -7.00
C ASN A 115 14.03 -3.97 -8.00
N GLY A 116 14.42 -4.19 -9.25
CA GLY A 116 13.57 -4.76 -10.28
C GLY A 116 12.38 -3.89 -10.72
N VAL A 117 12.27 -2.65 -10.21
CA VAL A 117 11.17 -1.74 -10.50
C VAL A 117 11.29 -1.18 -11.92
N LYS A 118 10.24 -1.29 -12.71
CA LYS A 118 10.16 -0.74 -14.07
C LYS A 118 9.18 0.41 -14.19
N ASN A 119 8.15 0.41 -13.37
CA ASN A 119 7.11 1.44 -13.36
C ASN A 119 6.58 1.67 -11.93
N THR A 120 5.76 2.71 -11.74
CA THR A 120 5.23 3.03 -10.42
C THR A 120 4.25 1.98 -9.89
N THR A 121 3.62 1.19 -10.76
CA THR A 121 2.66 0.14 -10.34
C THR A 121 3.36 -1.07 -9.72
N ASP A 122 4.65 -1.30 -10.02
CA ASP A 122 5.43 -2.39 -9.45
C ASP A 122 5.64 -2.19 -7.94
N LEU A 123 5.58 -0.95 -7.46
CA LEU A 123 5.74 -0.59 -6.04
C LEU A 123 4.53 -0.94 -5.16
N LYS A 124 3.37 -1.22 -5.75
CA LYS A 124 2.13 -1.61 -5.06
C LYS A 124 1.77 -0.68 -3.90
N LEU A 125 1.84 0.63 -4.12
CA LEU A 125 1.44 1.62 -3.12
C LEU A 125 -0.08 1.52 -2.84
N GLU A 126 -0.46 1.36 -1.57
CA GLU A 126 -1.83 0.99 -1.18
C GLU A 126 -2.62 2.11 -0.50
N SER A 127 -1.96 3.13 0.05
CA SER A 127 -2.66 4.28 0.67
C SER A 127 -3.41 5.13 -0.34
N LYS A 128 -4.32 5.97 0.13
CA LYS A 128 -5.02 6.94 -0.73
C LYS A 128 -4.06 7.89 -1.45
N ALA A 129 -2.97 8.28 -0.80
CA ALA A 129 -1.89 9.07 -1.39
C ALA A 129 -1.11 8.24 -2.42
N GLY A 130 -0.70 7.02 -2.05
CA GLY A 130 0.07 6.12 -2.90
C GLY A 130 -0.60 5.79 -4.23
N LYS A 131 -1.90 5.56 -4.22
CA LYS A 131 -2.69 5.29 -5.45
C LYS A 131 -2.74 6.45 -6.45
N LYS A 132 -2.42 7.67 -6.02
CA LYS A 132 -2.34 8.84 -6.89
C LYS A 132 -0.95 9.04 -7.48
N VAL A 133 0.06 8.35 -6.98
CA VAL A 133 1.43 8.45 -7.48
C VAL A 133 1.51 7.81 -8.86
N ASN A 134 1.91 8.60 -9.84
CA ASN A 134 2.18 8.14 -11.19
C ASN A 134 3.59 8.52 -11.68
N LYS A 135 4.34 9.26 -10.84
CA LYS A 135 5.71 9.68 -11.10
C LYS A 135 6.52 9.67 -9.81
N ILE A 136 7.69 9.07 -9.85
CA ILE A 136 8.68 9.11 -8.78
C ILE A 136 9.95 9.69 -9.37
N THR A 137 10.49 10.70 -8.71
CA THR A 137 11.74 11.35 -9.10
C THR A 137 12.77 11.11 -8.02
N ILE A 138 13.86 10.45 -8.36
CA ILE A 138 14.99 10.19 -7.48
C ILE A 138 16.14 11.08 -7.96
N THR A 139 16.62 11.95 -7.10
CA THR A 139 17.73 12.85 -7.41
C THR A 139 18.96 12.37 -6.66
N CYS A 140 20.07 12.18 -7.38
CA CYS A 140 21.36 11.75 -6.87
C CYS A 140 22.40 12.86 -7.15
N LYS A 141 23.12 13.29 -6.13
CA LYS A 141 24.16 14.33 -6.25
C LYS A 141 25.22 14.14 -5.17
N ASN A 142 26.41 14.67 -5.39
CA ASN A 142 27.50 14.66 -4.42
C ASN A 142 27.39 15.85 -3.44
N ALA A 143 26.23 16.00 -2.79
CA ALA A 143 25.96 17.05 -1.79
C ALA A 143 24.89 16.55 -0.83
N ASP A 144 24.80 17.12 0.35
CA ASP A 144 23.77 16.78 1.33
C ASP A 144 22.41 17.46 0.99
N PRO A 145 21.30 16.71 0.94
CA PRO A 145 21.22 15.25 0.94
C PRO A 145 21.74 14.63 -0.36
N MET A 146 22.47 13.52 -0.27
CA MET A 146 23.04 12.85 -1.43
C MET A 146 21.94 12.28 -2.34
N ILE A 147 20.93 11.68 -1.76
CA ILE A 147 19.76 11.12 -2.46
C ILE A 147 18.50 11.77 -1.93
N SER A 148 17.61 12.13 -2.84
CA SER A 148 16.24 12.51 -2.48
C SER A 148 15.22 11.80 -3.37
N VAL A 149 14.09 11.40 -2.79
CA VAL A 149 12.99 10.70 -3.46
C VAL A 149 11.72 11.51 -3.31
N LYS A 150 11.11 11.89 -4.43
CA LYS A 150 9.81 12.57 -4.51
C LYS A 150 8.81 11.69 -5.21
N ALA A 151 7.69 11.40 -4.56
CA ALA A 151 6.58 10.65 -5.14
C ALA A 151 5.39 11.58 -5.36
N ALA A 152 5.01 11.75 -6.60
CA ALA A 152 4.05 12.76 -7.02
C ALA A 152 3.01 12.23 -8.01
N THR A 153 1.94 13.01 -8.18
CA THR A 153 1.10 12.96 -9.38
C THR A 153 1.68 13.94 -10.39
N ALA A 154 2.04 13.45 -11.56
CA ALA A 154 2.54 14.30 -12.63
C ALA A 154 1.46 15.34 -13.01
N GLY A 155 1.85 16.60 -13.09
CA GLY A 155 0.99 17.65 -13.59
C GLY A 155 0.62 17.44 -15.07
N ALA A 156 -0.49 18.01 -15.49
CA ALA A 156 -0.80 18.11 -16.91
C ALA A 156 0.30 18.91 -17.62
N SER A 157 0.40 18.79 -18.97
CA SER A 157 1.45 19.44 -19.74
C SER A 157 1.64 20.91 -19.35
N GLY A 158 2.79 21.25 -18.74
CA GLY A 158 3.12 22.58 -18.25
C GLY A 158 2.69 22.91 -16.81
N ALA A 159 2.00 22.01 -16.11
CA ALA A 159 1.67 22.17 -14.70
C ALA A 159 2.72 21.51 -13.78
N ALA A 160 2.88 22.05 -12.57
CA ALA A 160 3.77 21.47 -11.58
C ALA A 160 3.24 20.10 -11.07
N ASP A 161 4.17 19.19 -10.77
CA ASP A 161 3.85 17.92 -10.13
C ASP A 161 3.30 18.16 -8.71
N THR A 162 2.29 17.39 -8.31
CA THR A 162 1.72 17.45 -6.96
C THR A 162 2.30 16.35 -6.10
N ASN A 163 3.13 16.68 -5.13
CA ASN A 163 3.70 15.71 -4.19
C ASN A 163 2.59 15.03 -3.37
N GLN A 164 2.65 13.72 -3.28
CA GLN A 164 1.73 12.90 -2.50
C GLN A 164 2.33 12.47 -1.16
N PHE A 165 3.64 12.54 -1.02
CA PHE A 165 4.41 12.24 0.18
C PHE A 165 5.43 13.35 0.43
N ASP A 166 5.87 13.46 1.68
CA ASP A 166 7.01 14.28 2.02
C ASP A 166 8.28 13.77 1.30
N GLU A 167 9.19 14.66 0.99
CA GLU A 167 10.45 14.28 0.34
C GLU A 167 11.27 13.39 1.28
N ILE A 168 11.66 12.22 0.79
CA ILE A 168 12.50 11.28 1.52
C ILE A 168 13.95 11.51 1.11
N THR A 169 14.82 11.75 2.08
CA THR A 169 16.24 12.05 1.84
C THR A 169 17.14 11.05 2.53
N SER A 170 18.30 10.78 1.92
CA SER A 170 19.39 10.10 2.62
C SER A 170 19.92 11.00 3.76
N LYS A 171 20.17 10.38 4.88
CA LYS A 171 20.89 11.02 5.99
C LYS A 171 22.37 10.70 5.91
#